data_f3d151ecf34ab0d68269b4a9b0d9e237
#
_entry.id   f3d151ecf34ab0d68269b4a9b0d9e237
#
_cell.length_a   1.000
_cell.length_b   1.000
_cell.length_c   1.000
_cell.angle_alpha   90.00
_cell.angle_beta   90.00
_cell.angle_gamma   90.00
#
_symmetry.space_group_name_H-M   'P 1'
#
loop_
_entity.id
_entity.type
_entity.pdbx_description
1 polymer ?
#
loop_
_entity_poly.entity_id
_entity_poly.type
_entity_poly.pdbx_seq_one_letter_code
_entity_poly.pdbx_strand_id
1 'polypeptide(L)'
;SNSSAASDVYKRQILCTIIDKFKGGPVGLTTIATALGEDAGTIEEVYEPFLIKEGFLKRTPRGREVTELAYMHLGRSIYNSQKTLFDD
;
A
#
# COMPACT_ATOMS: atom_id res chain seq x y z
N SER A 1 18.15 -14.31 0.74
CA SER A 1 17.71 -13.78 -0.48
C SER A 1 16.31 -14.23 -0.78
N ASN A 2 15.98 -15.45 -0.49
CA ASN A 2 14.65 -15.87 -0.71
C ASN A 2 13.70 -15.11 0.17
N SER A 3 14.06 -14.85 1.39
CA SER A 3 13.21 -14.14 2.27
C SER A 3 13.04 -12.73 1.78
N SER A 4 14.08 -12.17 1.20
CA SER A 4 14.01 -10.85 0.69
C SER A 4 13.03 -10.76 -0.45
N ALA A 5 13.07 -11.71 -1.34
CA ALA A 5 12.18 -11.73 -2.47
C ALA A 5 10.73 -11.90 -2.02
N ALA A 6 10.52 -12.75 -1.04
CA ALA A 6 9.19 -12.97 -0.54
C ALA A 6 8.66 -11.71 0.13
N SER A 7 9.51 -11.00 0.84
CA SER A 7 9.10 -9.78 1.49
C SER A 7 8.74 -8.72 0.47
N ASP A 8 9.49 -8.64 -0.60
CA ASP A 8 9.21 -7.67 -1.62
C ASP A 8 7.87 -7.93 -2.26
N VAL A 9 7.56 -9.17 -2.56
CA VAL A 9 6.30 -9.53 -3.16
C VAL A 9 5.17 -9.15 -2.21
N TYR A 10 5.34 -9.45 -0.94
CA TYR A 10 4.29 -9.16 0.03
C TYR A 10 4.09 -7.66 0.21
N LYS A 11 5.19 -6.90 0.23
CA LYS A 11 5.10 -5.46 0.37
C LYS A 11 4.34 -4.88 -0.81
N ARG A 12 4.63 -5.36 -2.00
CA ARG A 12 3.94 -4.89 -3.17
C ARG A 12 2.46 -5.25 -3.07
N GLN A 13 2.16 -6.43 -2.56
CA GLN A 13 0.79 -6.86 -2.42
C GLN A 13 0.02 -5.95 -1.47
N ILE A 14 0.65 -5.53 -0.38
CA ILE A 14 0.01 -4.62 0.56
C ILE A 14 -0.33 -3.31 -0.15
N LEU A 15 0.63 -2.75 -0.87
CA LEU A 15 0.41 -1.50 -1.56
C LEU A 15 -0.69 -1.64 -2.61
N CYS A 16 -0.64 -2.71 -3.38
CA CYS A 16 -1.64 -2.92 -4.41
C CYS A 16 -3.02 -3.08 -3.80
N THR A 17 -3.11 -3.76 -2.68
CA THR A 17 -4.39 -3.96 -2.02
C THR A 17 -4.98 -2.62 -1.60
N ILE A 18 -4.15 -1.76 -1.03
CA ILE A 18 -4.63 -0.46 -0.61
C ILE A 18 -5.09 0.33 -1.81
N ILE A 19 -4.33 0.29 -2.88
CA ILE A 19 -4.68 1.03 -4.08
C ILE A 19 -5.93 0.50 -4.73
N ASP A 20 -6.01 -0.80 -4.89
CA ASP A 20 -7.16 -1.41 -5.57
C ASP A 20 -8.44 -1.38 -4.76
N LYS A 21 -8.34 -1.67 -3.49
CA LYS A 21 -9.55 -1.75 -2.68
C LYS A 21 -9.93 -0.44 -2.00
N PHE A 22 -8.97 0.40 -1.73
CA PHE A 22 -9.23 1.62 -0.99
C PHE A 22 -8.75 2.87 -1.73
N LYS A 23 -8.40 2.70 -2.97
CA LYS A 23 -7.96 3.81 -3.81
C LYS A 23 -6.82 4.59 -3.22
N GLY A 24 -5.91 3.90 -2.58
CA GLY A 24 -4.73 4.54 -2.03
C GLY A 24 -4.87 4.99 -0.60
N GLY A 25 -6.00 4.73 0.00
CA GLY A 25 -6.22 5.10 1.38
C GLY A 25 -6.81 6.46 1.53
N PRO A 26 -6.89 6.99 2.72
CA PRO A 26 -6.34 6.41 3.94
C PRO A 26 -7.16 5.23 4.44
N VAL A 27 -6.50 4.27 5.00
CA VAL A 27 -7.18 3.07 5.46
C VAL A 27 -6.50 2.59 6.73
N GLY A 28 -7.30 2.10 7.67
CA GLY A 28 -6.76 1.66 8.95
C GLY A 28 -5.93 0.42 8.80
N LEU A 29 -4.98 0.27 9.69
CA LEU A 29 -4.12 -0.90 9.65
C LEU A 29 -4.90 -2.18 9.82
N THR A 30 -5.87 -2.18 10.70
CA THR A 30 -6.70 -3.37 10.90
C THR A 30 -7.45 -3.73 9.63
N THR A 31 -7.91 -2.73 8.92
CA THR A 31 -8.63 -2.97 7.69
C THR A 31 -7.70 -3.58 6.64
N ILE A 32 -6.48 -3.10 6.56
CA ILE A 32 -5.51 -3.65 5.65
C ILE A 32 -5.26 -5.11 5.99
N ALA A 33 -5.07 -5.39 7.28
CA ALA A 33 -4.80 -6.73 7.72
C ALA A 33 -5.96 -7.66 7.36
N THR A 34 -7.15 -7.20 7.55
CA THR A 34 -8.32 -8.01 7.23
C THR A 34 -8.38 -8.28 5.73
N ALA A 35 -8.10 -7.28 4.94
CA ALA A 35 -8.14 -7.45 3.49
C ALA A 35 -7.09 -8.44 3.01
N LEU A 36 -5.97 -8.49 3.70
CA LEU A 36 -4.90 -9.40 3.31
C LEU A 36 -4.98 -10.76 3.99
N GLY A 37 -5.80 -10.86 5.01
CA GLY A 37 -5.86 -12.10 5.77
C GLY A 37 -4.63 -12.25 6.64
N GLU A 38 -4.07 -11.13 7.08
CA GLU A 38 -2.87 -11.16 7.88
C GLU A 38 -3.09 -10.51 9.23
N ASP A 39 -2.15 -10.69 10.14
CA ASP A 39 -2.25 -10.11 11.46
C ASP A 39 -1.84 -8.65 11.43
N ALA A 40 -2.66 -7.78 11.99
CA ALA A 40 -2.36 -6.36 11.98
C ALA A 40 -1.05 -6.06 12.70
N GLY A 41 -0.76 -6.78 13.76
CA GLY A 41 0.48 -6.59 14.49
C GLY A 41 1.70 -6.89 13.63
N THR A 42 1.60 -7.93 12.84
CA THR A 42 2.70 -8.31 11.97
C THR A 42 2.92 -7.23 10.92
N ILE A 43 1.85 -6.73 10.33
CA ILE A 43 1.98 -5.70 9.33
C ILE A 43 2.59 -4.46 9.94
N GLU A 44 2.13 -4.08 11.11
CA GLU A 44 2.63 -2.90 11.78
C GLU A 44 4.08 -3.01 12.18
N GLU A 45 4.50 -4.16 12.61
CA GLU A 45 5.87 -4.31 13.06
C GLU A 45 6.88 -4.65 11.99
N VAL A 46 6.45 -5.37 11.00
CA VAL A 46 7.35 -5.85 9.98
C VAL A 46 7.28 -5.04 8.70
N TYR A 47 6.11 -4.88 8.18
CA TYR A 47 5.97 -4.27 6.86
C TYR A 47 5.76 -2.77 6.87
N GLU A 48 4.95 -2.28 7.76
CA GLU A 48 4.68 -0.85 7.80
C GLU A 48 5.93 0.00 7.97
N PRO A 49 6.81 -0.31 8.93
CA PRO A 49 8.00 0.51 9.12
C PRO A 49 8.87 0.53 7.87
N PHE A 50 8.93 -0.59 7.19
CA PHE A 50 9.74 -0.67 6.01
C PHE A 50 9.13 0.15 4.88
N LEU A 51 7.83 0.07 4.72
CA LEU A 51 7.15 0.82 3.68
C LEU A 51 7.25 2.33 3.94
N ILE A 52 7.17 2.73 5.18
CA ILE A 52 7.30 4.12 5.54
C ILE A 52 8.72 4.59 5.26
N LYS A 53 9.68 3.76 5.60
CA LYS A 53 11.06 4.10 5.39
C LYS A 53 11.36 4.27 3.90
N GLU A 54 10.77 3.43 3.08
CA GLU A 54 10.98 3.51 1.65
C GLU A 54 10.22 4.68 1.04
N GLY A 55 9.31 5.25 1.78
CA GLY A 55 8.52 6.35 1.28
C GLY A 55 7.29 5.95 0.51
N PHE A 56 6.93 4.68 0.59
CA PHE A 56 5.75 4.18 -0.13
C PHE A 56 4.46 4.35 0.66
N LEU A 57 4.58 4.49 1.96
CA LEU A 57 3.40 4.56 2.81
C LEU A 57 3.57 5.70 3.79
N LYS A 58 2.51 6.34 4.17
CA LYS A 58 2.60 7.39 5.17
C LYS A 58 1.49 7.26 6.18
N ARG A 59 1.75 7.71 7.38
CA ARG A 59 0.77 7.66 8.44
C ARG A 59 0.01 8.95 8.48
N THR A 60 -1.30 8.86 8.56
CA THR A 60 -2.12 10.04 8.68
C THR A 60 -3.08 9.82 9.82
N PRO A 61 -3.71 10.87 10.31
CA PRO A 61 -4.70 10.72 11.37
C PRO A 61 -5.85 9.81 10.97
N ARG A 62 -6.07 9.65 9.69
CA ARG A 62 -7.14 8.80 9.23
C ARG A 62 -6.71 7.37 9.00
N GLY A 63 -5.43 7.10 8.92
CA GLY A 63 -4.95 5.76 8.68
C GLY A 63 -3.72 5.79 7.81
N ARG A 64 -3.45 4.67 7.15
CA ARG A 64 -2.28 4.56 6.28
C ARG A 64 -2.65 4.89 4.86
N GLU A 65 -1.80 5.66 4.22
CA GLU A 65 -2.08 6.12 2.87
C GLU A 65 -0.88 5.83 1.97
N VAL A 66 -1.14 5.39 0.77
CA VAL A 66 -0.08 5.09 -0.19
C VAL A 66 0.40 6.41 -0.79
N THR A 67 1.71 6.56 -0.95
CA THR A 67 2.25 7.80 -1.47
C THR A 67 2.42 7.73 -2.97
N GLU A 68 2.67 8.88 -3.55
CA GLU A 68 2.88 8.96 -4.99
C GLU A 68 4.06 8.11 -5.40
N LEU A 69 5.08 8.05 -4.58
CA LEU A 69 6.24 7.25 -4.87
C LEU A 69 5.87 5.79 -5.06
N ALA A 70 4.95 5.29 -4.28
CA ALA A 70 4.52 3.91 -4.40
C ALA A 70 3.82 3.69 -5.74
N TYR A 71 3.02 4.64 -6.16
CA TYR A 71 2.35 4.51 -7.44
C TYR A 71 3.38 4.42 -8.56
N MET A 72 4.39 5.26 -8.49
CA MET A 72 5.43 5.24 -9.49
C MET A 72 6.20 3.94 -9.48
N HIS A 73 6.50 3.46 -8.29
CA HIS A 73 7.25 2.23 -8.14
C HIS A 73 6.48 1.04 -8.72
N LEU A 74 5.17 1.04 -8.56
CA LEU A 74 4.35 -0.05 -9.03
C LEU A 74 3.93 0.12 -10.48
N GLY A 75 4.24 1.26 -11.06
CA GLY A 75 3.85 1.51 -12.43
C GLY A 75 2.36 1.79 -12.57
N ARG A 76 1.74 2.29 -11.50
CA ARG A 76 0.31 2.56 -11.53
C ARG A 76 0.07 4.05 -11.54
N SER A 77 -1.05 4.46 -12.07
CA SER A 77 -1.39 5.87 -12.07
C SER A 77 -2.06 6.24 -10.77
N ILE A 78 -1.85 7.47 -10.35
CA ILE A 78 -2.51 7.95 -9.15
C ILE A 78 -3.98 8.08 -9.50
N TYR A 79 -4.83 7.69 -8.58
CA TYR A 79 -6.23 7.77 -8.82
C TYR A 79 -6.65 9.20 -9.02
N ASN A 80 -7.20 9.48 -10.18
CA ASN A 80 -7.55 10.81 -10.51
C ASN A 80 -8.74 10.69 -11.40
N SER A 81 -9.83 11.15 -11.00
CA SER A 81 -11.03 10.93 -11.69
C SER A 81 -11.05 11.34 -13.10
N GLN A 82 -10.62 12.49 -13.43
CA GLN A 82 -10.78 12.90 -14.75
C GLN A 82 -9.92 12.17 -15.70
N LYS A 83 -8.83 11.65 -15.21
CA LYS A 83 -8.02 11.00 -16.06
C LYS A 83 -8.59 9.81 -16.66
N THR A 84 -9.23 9.04 -15.94
CA THR A 84 -9.71 7.87 -16.39
C THR A 84 -10.63 7.97 -17.50
N LEU A 85 -11.27 9.02 -17.60
CA LEU A 85 -12.15 9.18 -18.54
C LEU A 85 -11.73 8.89 -19.85
N PHE A 86 -10.85 9.62 -20.31
CA PHE A 86 -10.49 9.44 -21.55
C PHE A 86 -9.55 8.44 -21.81
N ASP A 87 -9.00 7.97 -20.93
CA ASP A 87 -8.17 7.04 -21.16
C ASP A 87 -8.76 5.94 -21.71
N ASP A 88 -9.56 5.73 -21.66
CA ASP A 88 -10.14 4.76 -22.17
C ASP A 88 -10.37 4.66 -23.07
#